data_a87da9cf44e1cf56a015449e89c846c5
#
_entry.id   a87da9cf44e1cf56a015449e89c846c5
#
_cell.length_a   1.000
_cell.length_b   1.000
_cell.length_c   1.000
_cell.angle_alpha   90.00
_cell.angle_beta   90.00
_cell.angle_gamma   90.00
#
_symmetry.space_group_name_H-M   'P 1'
#
loop_
_entity.id
_entity.type
_entity.pdbx_description
1 polymer ?
#
loop_
_entity_poly.entity_id
_entity_poly.type
_entity_poly.pdbx_seq_one_letter_code
_entity_poly.pdbx_strand_id
1 'polypeptide(L)'
;MQDVDIQHYLNRQTLIAGDVNSGKTTKTTTVLEQFLHAGYGEQIAVLDLSPDPVQGIGGKLPLGPGTPVMYLTTQIIAPRLMGRDAEHTLELAAENARKIEGLFAEFARQKRDILFVNDATLYLQAGNYYLFLETLAKSSTRIINAYYGITFADSELTKRERTLTDALMGVSDEVIRM
;
A
#
# COMPACT_ATOMS: atom_id res chain seq x y z
N MET A 1 -19.00 11.00 -12.47
CA MET A 1 -17.89 10.07 -12.20
C MET A 1 -16.83 10.33 -13.26
N GLN A 2 -15.62 10.75 -12.89
CA GLN A 2 -14.55 10.88 -13.88
C GLN A 2 -14.18 9.47 -14.33
N ASP A 3 -14.36 9.17 -15.61
CA ASP A 3 -13.84 7.95 -16.22
C ASP A 3 -12.30 7.96 -16.08
N VAL A 4 -11.79 7.07 -15.25
CA VAL A 4 -10.35 6.85 -15.13
C VAL A 4 -9.98 5.92 -16.29
N ASP A 5 -9.17 6.41 -17.20
CA ASP A 5 -8.65 5.57 -18.29
C ASP A 5 -7.66 4.55 -17.72
N ILE A 6 -8.12 3.29 -17.56
CA ILE A 6 -7.28 2.20 -17.03
C ILE A 6 -6.06 1.90 -17.91
N GLN A 7 -6.10 2.23 -19.20
CA GLN A 7 -4.96 2.08 -20.12
C GLN A 7 -3.74 2.87 -19.65
N HIS A 8 -4.00 3.99 -18.95
CA HIS A 8 -2.93 4.80 -18.36
C HIS A 8 -2.13 4.06 -17.27
N TYR A 9 -2.76 3.08 -16.59
CA TYR A 9 -2.15 2.31 -15.50
C TYR A 9 -1.56 0.98 -15.93
N LEU A 10 -1.97 0.42 -17.06
CA LEU A 10 -1.55 -0.90 -17.50
C LEU A 10 -0.05 -0.96 -17.83
N ASN A 11 0.59 -2.05 -17.39
CA ASN A 11 2.02 -2.33 -17.57
C ASN A 11 2.95 -1.25 -17.00
N ARG A 12 2.51 -0.60 -15.92
CA ARG A 12 3.23 0.47 -15.24
C ARG A 12 3.20 0.30 -13.73
N GLN A 13 4.11 0.98 -13.07
CA GLN A 13 4.06 1.22 -11.64
C GLN A 13 3.64 2.66 -11.36
N THR A 14 2.48 2.83 -10.76
CA THR A 14 1.96 4.13 -10.32
C THR A 14 1.99 4.21 -8.80
N LEU A 15 2.64 5.22 -8.27
CA LEU A 15 2.67 5.51 -6.84
C LEU A 15 1.77 6.74 -6.54
N ILE A 16 0.79 6.55 -5.66
CA ILE A 16 -0.08 7.61 -5.16
C ILE A 16 0.43 8.00 -3.78
N ALA A 17 1.03 9.16 -3.65
CA ALA A 17 1.68 9.62 -2.43
C ALA A 17 1.04 10.91 -1.91
N GLY A 18 0.92 11.03 -0.60
CA GLY A 18 0.38 12.23 0.03
C GLY A 18 0.25 12.09 1.54
N ASP A 19 -0.14 13.18 2.18
CA ASP A 19 -0.31 13.25 3.63
C ASP A 19 -1.55 12.46 4.11
N VAL A 20 -1.73 12.39 5.41
CA VAL A 20 -2.92 11.82 6.04
C VAL A 20 -4.18 12.52 5.50
N ASN A 21 -5.21 11.75 5.25
CA ASN A 21 -6.50 12.25 4.75
C ASN A 21 -6.43 13.07 3.44
N SER A 22 -5.38 12.91 2.64
CA SER A 22 -5.23 13.60 1.35
C SER A 22 -6.06 13.00 0.20
N GLY A 23 -6.78 11.89 0.44
CA GLY A 23 -7.59 11.23 -0.58
C GLY A 23 -6.91 10.07 -1.33
N LYS A 24 -5.72 9.64 -0.89
CA LYS A 24 -4.99 8.51 -1.52
C LYS A 24 -5.83 7.24 -1.64
N THR A 25 -6.47 6.83 -0.53
CA THR A 25 -7.31 5.63 -0.50
C THR A 25 -8.50 5.77 -1.44
N THR A 26 -9.15 6.93 -1.46
CA THR A 26 -10.26 7.23 -2.38
C THR A 26 -9.79 7.12 -3.83
N LYS A 27 -8.63 7.72 -4.17
CA LYS A 27 -8.06 7.63 -5.51
C LYS A 27 -7.75 6.18 -5.89
N THR A 28 -7.12 5.43 -4.99
CA THR A 28 -6.81 4.01 -5.19
C THR A 28 -8.07 3.18 -5.40
N THR A 29 -9.11 3.40 -4.59
CA THR A 29 -10.42 2.73 -4.72
C THR A 29 -11.06 3.04 -6.07
N THR A 30 -11.06 4.30 -6.49
CA THR A 30 -11.62 4.70 -7.79
C THR A 30 -10.93 3.99 -8.96
N VAL A 31 -9.59 3.90 -8.92
CA VAL A 31 -8.84 3.16 -9.95
C VAL A 31 -9.20 1.67 -9.91
N LEU A 32 -9.25 1.06 -8.74
CA LEU A 32 -9.62 -0.35 -8.57
C LEU A 32 -11.02 -0.64 -9.13
N GLU A 33 -11.99 0.20 -8.82
CA GLU A 33 -13.37 0.07 -9.32
C GLU A 33 -13.43 0.11 -10.85
N GLN A 34 -12.64 0.97 -11.50
CA GLN A 34 -12.57 1.04 -12.97
C GLN A 34 -11.99 -0.26 -13.56
N PHE A 35 -10.95 -0.83 -12.95
CA PHE A 35 -10.44 -2.14 -13.35
C PHE A 35 -11.48 -3.25 -13.19
N LEU A 36 -12.25 -3.22 -12.11
CA LEU A 36 -13.35 -4.19 -11.87
C LEU A 36 -14.46 -4.05 -12.91
N HIS A 37 -14.89 -2.82 -13.20
CA HIS A 37 -15.90 -2.55 -14.24
C HIS A 37 -15.44 -2.98 -15.64
N ALA A 38 -14.14 -2.89 -15.91
CA ALA A 38 -13.54 -3.36 -17.16
C ALA A 38 -13.32 -4.88 -17.21
N GLY A 39 -13.70 -5.64 -16.16
CA GLY A 39 -13.65 -7.09 -16.15
C GLY A 39 -12.31 -7.71 -15.73
N TYR A 40 -11.41 -6.95 -15.11
CA TYR A 40 -10.08 -7.44 -14.71
C TYR A 40 -10.06 -8.15 -13.35
N GLY A 41 -11.18 -8.32 -12.65
CA GLY A 41 -11.23 -8.80 -11.27
C GLY A 41 -10.35 -10.03 -10.99
N GLU A 42 -10.46 -11.07 -11.79
CA GLU A 42 -9.67 -12.31 -11.64
C GLU A 42 -8.14 -12.12 -11.82
N GLN A 43 -7.73 -11.00 -12.43
CA GLN A 43 -6.32 -10.66 -12.66
C GLN A 43 -5.74 -9.78 -11.55
N ILE A 44 -6.58 -9.36 -10.59
CA ILE A 44 -6.21 -8.42 -9.55
C ILE A 44 -5.86 -9.15 -8.26
N ALA A 45 -4.74 -8.76 -7.65
CA ALA A 45 -4.45 -8.99 -6.24
C ALA A 45 -4.42 -7.64 -5.52
N VAL A 46 -4.89 -7.65 -4.28
CA VAL A 46 -4.83 -6.51 -3.36
C VAL A 46 -4.06 -6.92 -2.12
N LEU A 47 -2.95 -6.24 -1.86
CA LEU A 47 -2.23 -6.29 -0.59
C LEU A 47 -2.68 -5.08 0.23
N ASP A 48 -3.58 -5.30 1.18
CA ASP A 48 -4.09 -4.24 2.04
C ASP A 48 -3.32 -4.20 3.35
N LEU A 49 -2.32 -3.32 3.42
CA LEU A 49 -1.37 -3.19 4.52
C LEU A 49 -1.80 -2.13 5.54
N SER A 50 -2.94 -1.50 5.32
CA SER A 50 -3.44 -0.46 6.20
C SER A 50 -3.92 -1.04 7.54
N PRO A 51 -3.70 -0.33 8.66
CA PRO A 51 -4.33 -0.68 9.93
C PRO A 51 -5.82 -0.34 9.91
N ASP A 52 -6.57 -0.87 10.88
CA ASP A 52 -7.90 -0.36 11.18
C ASP A 52 -7.81 1.12 11.60
N PRO A 53 -8.85 1.95 11.32
CA PRO A 53 -8.81 3.36 11.65
C PRO A 53 -8.54 3.61 13.14
N VAL A 54 -7.56 4.46 13.43
CA VAL A 54 -7.23 4.96 14.77
C VAL A 54 -7.21 6.48 14.71
N GLN A 55 -8.02 7.14 15.51
CA GLN A 55 -8.16 8.62 15.53
C GLN A 55 -8.45 9.19 14.12
N GLY A 56 -9.24 8.48 13.31
CA GLY A 56 -9.58 8.89 11.95
C GLY A 56 -8.45 8.72 10.91
N ILE A 57 -7.38 8.02 11.27
CA ILE A 57 -6.22 7.75 10.41
C ILE A 57 -6.17 6.26 10.09
N GLY A 58 -5.82 5.94 8.86
CA GLY A 58 -5.78 4.56 8.35
C GLY A 58 -7.12 4.09 7.81
N GLY A 59 -7.17 2.85 7.43
CA GLY A 59 -8.37 2.17 6.96
C GLY A 59 -8.13 1.26 5.76
N LYS A 60 -8.76 0.10 5.80
CA LYS A 60 -8.76 -0.89 4.73
C LYS A 60 -9.52 -0.37 3.52
N LEU A 61 -9.20 -0.91 2.34
CA LEU A 61 -9.98 -0.63 1.13
C LEU A 61 -11.42 -1.15 1.27
N PRO A 62 -12.44 -0.38 0.86
CA PRO A 62 -13.84 -0.75 1.01
C PRO A 62 -14.27 -1.75 -0.08
N LEU A 63 -13.77 -2.98 -0.02
CA LEU A 63 -14.15 -4.05 -0.93
C LEU A 63 -15.38 -4.77 -0.41
N GLY A 64 -16.41 -4.87 -1.26
CA GLY A 64 -17.62 -5.60 -0.96
C GLY A 64 -17.40 -7.12 -0.94
N PRO A 65 -18.25 -7.89 -0.21
CA PRO A 65 -18.20 -9.34 -0.24
C PRO A 65 -18.43 -9.86 -1.67
N GLY A 66 -17.67 -10.88 -2.07
CA GLY A 66 -17.81 -11.48 -3.40
C GLY A 66 -17.11 -10.71 -4.53
N THR A 67 -16.36 -9.64 -4.23
CA THR A 67 -15.50 -8.99 -5.21
C THR A 67 -14.49 -10.01 -5.77
N PRO A 68 -14.39 -10.17 -7.08
CA PRO A 68 -13.59 -11.26 -7.69
C PRO A 68 -12.09 -10.91 -7.73
N VAL A 69 -11.52 -10.49 -6.61
CA VAL A 69 -10.09 -10.19 -6.46
C VAL A 69 -9.45 -11.11 -5.43
N MET A 70 -8.15 -11.34 -5.56
CA MET A 70 -7.37 -11.94 -4.49
C MET A 70 -7.07 -10.87 -3.44
N TYR A 71 -7.82 -10.86 -2.35
CA TYR A 71 -7.68 -9.88 -1.28
C TYR A 71 -6.88 -10.47 -0.11
N LEU A 72 -5.70 -9.90 0.14
CA LEU A 72 -4.78 -10.32 1.18
C LEU A 72 -4.59 -9.19 2.19
N THR A 73 -4.88 -9.46 3.43
CA THR A 73 -4.69 -8.53 4.54
C THR A 73 -4.38 -9.29 5.83
N THR A 74 -3.91 -8.57 6.82
CA THR A 74 -3.64 -9.08 8.17
C THR A 74 -3.91 -7.97 9.18
N GLN A 75 -3.88 -8.32 10.47
CA GLN A 75 -4.00 -7.34 11.53
C GLN A 75 -2.73 -6.50 11.61
N ILE A 76 -2.83 -5.23 11.27
CA ILE A 76 -1.76 -4.23 11.31
C ILE A 76 -2.06 -3.24 12.44
N ILE A 77 -1.06 -2.95 13.24
CA ILE A 77 -1.13 -1.94 14.30
C ILE A 77 -0.49 -0.65 13.77
N ALA A 78 -1.10 0.50 14.01
CA ALA A 78 -0.53 1.79 13.66
C ALA A 78 0.60 2.17 14.63
N PRO A 79 1.90 2.03 14.28
CA PRO A 79 2.98 2.11 15.27
C PRO A 79 3.08 3.46 15.96
N ARG A 80 2.99 4.56 15.19
CA ARG A 80 3.10 5.92 15.74
C ARG A 80 1.92 6.35 16.61
N LEU A 81 0.75 5.74 16.42
CA LEU A 81 -0.45 6.05 17.19
C LEU A 81 -0.63 5.17 18.42
N MET A 82 -0.07 3.96 18.39
CA MET A 82 -0.25 2.93 19.42
C MET A 82 1.01 2.64 20.24
N GLY A 83 2.18 3.09 19.78
CA GLY A 83 3.44 2.93 20.51
C GLY A 83 3.45 3.75 21.80
N ARG A 84 3.90 3.15 22.90
CA ARG A 84 4.03 3.80 24.21
C ARG A 84 5.26 4.71 24.30
N ASP A 85 6.30 4.34 23.55
CA ASP A 85 7.59 5.03 23.45
C ASP A 85 8.24 4.69 22.11
N ALA A 86 9.43 5.23 21.84
CA ALA A 86 10.13 5.03 20.59
C ALA A 86 10.50 3.56 20.35
N GLU A 87 10.93 2.83 21.38
CA GLU A 87 11.31 1.42 21.28
C GLU A 87 10.09 0.55 20.94
N HIS A 88 9.00 0.70 21.67
CA HIS A 88 7.75 -0.01 21.41
C HIS A 88 7.18 0.31 20.00
N THR A 89 7.32 1.56 19.54
CA THR A 89 6.93 1.93 18.18
C THR A 89 7.70 1.15 17.12
N LEU A 90 9.02 0.99 17.30
CA LEU A 90 9.87 0.20 16.40
C LEU A 90 9.53 -1.30 16.47
N GLU A 91 9.22 -1.83 17.65
CA GLU A 91 8.78 -3.22 17.82
C GLU A 91 7.48 -3.50 17.06
N LEU A 92 6.49 -2.61 17.18
CA LEU A 92 5.22 -2.72 16.44
C LEU A 92 5.43 -2.67 14.93
N ALA A 93 6.31 -1.80 14.46
CA ALA A 93 6.66 -1.73 13.04
C ALA A 93 7.34 -3.02 12.54
N ALA A 94 8.25 -3.58 13.32
CA ALA A 94 8.91 -4.85 13.00
C ALA A 94 7.94 -6.04 12.99
N GLU A 95 6.98 -6.07 13.92
CA GLU A 95 5.93 -7.09 13.94
C GLU A 95 5.02 -6.98 12.71
N ASN A 96 4.61 -5.77 12.33
CA ASN A 96 3.85 -5.54 11.10
C ASN A 96 4.61 -6.05 9.88
N ALA A 97 5.91 -5.74 9.76
CA ALA A 97 6.73 -6.18 8.64
C ALA A 97 6.73 -7.71 8.49
N ARG A 98 6.89 -8.45 9.59
CA ARG A 98 6.85 -9.93 9.58
C ARG A 98 5.49 -10.47 9.13
N LYS A 99 4.39 -9.89 9.59
CA LYS A 99 3.03 -10.28 9.17
C LYS A 99 2.82 -10.00 7.68
N ILE A 100 3.28 -8.85 7.20
CA ILE A 100 3.17 -8.44 5.80
C ILE A 100 4.00 -9.36 4.89
N GLU A 101 5.18 -9.80 5.32
CA GLU A 101 6.00 -10.77 4.57
C GLU A 101 5.28 -12.12 4.41
N GLY A 102 4.43 -12.50 5.36
CA GLY A 102 3.51 -13.63 5.21
C GLY A 102 2.52 -13.44 4.05
N LEU A 103 1.99 -12.22 3.87
CA LEU A 103 1.13 -11.88 2.74
C LEU A 103 1.88 -11.92 1.41
N PHE A 104 3.15 -11.46 1.38
CA PHE A 104 3.99 -11.54 0.18
C PHE A 104 4.24 -12.99 -0.23
N ALA A 105 4.49 -13.88 0.73
CA ALA A 105 4.65 -15.30 0.47
C ALA A 105 3.37 -15.94 -0.07
N GLU A 106 2.21 -15.56 0.46
CA GLU A 106 0.91 -16.02 -0.04
C GLU A 106 0.63 -15.53 -1.46
N PHE A 107 0.86 -14.24 -1.72
CA PHE A 107 0.76 -13.67 -3.06
C PHE A 107 1.68 -14.37 -4.07
N ALA A 108 2.91 -14.69 -3.67
CA ALA A 108 3.89 -15.36 -4.55
C ALA A 108 3.43 -16.75 -5.03
N ARG A 109 2.57 -17.44 -4.25
CA ARG A 109 2.01 -18.75 -4.63
C ARG A 109 0.99 -18.65 -5.75
N GLN A 110 0.26 -17.54 -5.82
CA GLN A 110 -0.81 -17.32 -6.77
C GLN A 110 -0.80 -15.86 -7.27
N LYS A 111 0.32 -15.47 -7.85
CA LYS A 111 0.49 -14.10 -8.38
C LYS A 111 -0.58 -13.71 -9.39
N ARG A 112 -0.87 -12.43 -9.46
CA ARG A 112 -1.77 -11.80 -10.42
C ARG A 112 -1.02 -10.75 -11.23
N ASP A 113 -1.51 -10.46 -12.44
CA ASP A 113 -0.86 -9.50 -13.32
C ASP A 113 -1.04 -8.04 -12.87
N ILE A 114 -2.08 -7.78 -12.09
CA ILE A 114 -2.41 -6.46 -11.55
C ILE A 114 -2.34 -6.51 -10.03
N LEU A 115 -1.50 -5.67 -9.44
CA LEU A 115 -1.30 -5.59 -8.00
C LEU A 115 -1.64 -4.20 -7.47
N PHE A 116 -2.58 -4.14 -6.54
CA PHE A 116 -2.84 -2.97 -5.70
C PHE A 116 -2.20 -3.16 -4.34
N VAL A 117 -1.51 -2.13 -3.85
CA VAL A 117 -0.93 -2.11 -2.50
C VAL A 117 -1.47 -0.89 -1.77
N ASN A 118 -2.30 -1.13 -0.77
CA ASN A 118 -2.82 -0.06 0.09
C ASN A 118 -1.89 0.14 1.29
N ASP A 119 -1.43 1.37 1.46
CA ASP A 119 -0.57 1.83 2.54
C ASP A 119 0.77 1.07 2.66
N ALA A 120 1.56 1.14 1.60
CA ALA A 120 2.90 0.53 1.55
C ALA A 120 3.82 1.01 2.68
N THR A 121 3.55 2.18 3.25
CA THR A 121 4.34 2.80 4.32
C THR A 121 4.49 1.90 5.53
N LEU A 122 3.44 1.16 5.89
CA LEU A 122 3.44 0.24 7.05
C LEU A 122 4.52 -0.85 6.92
N TYR A 123 4.85 -1.26 5.71
CA TYR A 123 5.95 -2.18 5.46
C TYR A 123 7.31 -1.46 5.39
N LEU A 124 7.34 -0.29 4.75
CA LEU A 124 8.58 0.48 4.59
C LEU A 124 9.17 0.98 5.92
N GLN A 125 8.36 1.04 6.97
CA GLN A 125 8.81 1.42 8.32
C GLN A 125 9.88 0.48 8.89
N ALA A 126 9.80 -0.84 8.63
CA ALA A 126 10.72 -1.82 9.19
C ALA A 126 11.04 -3.01 8.24
N GLY A 127 10.38 -3.09 7.10
CA GLY A 127 10.51 -4.23 6.18
C GLY A 127 11.78 -4.17 5.30
N ASN A 128 12.00 -5.24 4.57
CA ASN A 128 13.07 -5.33 3.59
C ASN A 128 12.64 -4.71 2.25
N TYR A 129 13.23 -3.59 1.89
CA TYR A 129 12.89 -2.86 0.67
C TYR A 129 13.10 -3.69 -0.60
N TYR A 130 14.16 -4.48 -0.66
CA TYR A 130 14.43 -5.34 -1.83
C TYR A 130 13.38 -6.45 -1.98
N LEU A 131 12.97 -7.06 -0.89
CA LEU A 131 11.87 -8.05 -0.90
C LEU A 131 10.56 -7.42 -1.37
N PHE A 132 10.31 -6.16 -0.99
CA PHE A 132 9.16 -5.41 -1.48
C PHE A 132 9.22 -5.21 -3.00
N LEU A 133 10.37 -4.76 -3.53
CA LEU A 133 10.56 -4.61 -4.99
C LEU A 133 10.41 -5.94 -5.73
N GLU A 134 10.96 -7.03 -5.20
CA GLU A 134 10.80 -8.38 -5.77
C GLU A 134 9.32 -8.82 -5.78
N THR A 135 8.57 -8.47 -4.74
CA THR A 135 7.13 -8.75 -4.66
C THR A 135 6.36 -7.96 -5.72
N LEU A 136 6.64 -6.65 -5.86
CA LEU A 136 6.05 -5.80 -6.89
C LEU A 136 6.35 -6.30 -8.31
N ALA A 137 7.57 -6.77 -8.54
CA ALA A 137 8.01 -7.26 -9.85
C ALA A 137 7.25 -8.51 -10.34
N LYS A 138 6.47 -9.17 -9.48
CA LYS A 138 5.64 -10.33 -9.86
C LYS A 138 4.39 -9.93 -10.65
N SER A 139 4.06 -8.64 -10.71
CA SER A 139 2.93 -8.09 -11.48
C SER A 139 3.42 -7.09 -12.52
N SER A 140 2.80 -7.09 -13.69
CA SER A 140 3.11 -6.12 -14.75
C SER A 140 2.50 -4.75 -14.50
N THR A 141 1.35 -4.69 -13.85
CA THR A 141 0.64 -3.47 -13.46
C THR A 141 0.62 -3.34 -11.95
N ARG A 142 1.06 -2.20 -11.43
CA ARG A 142 1.18 -1.96 -9.98
C ARG A 142 0.64 -0.59 -9.62
N ILE A 143 -0.33 -0.55 -8.74
CA ILE A 143 -0.90 0.68 -8.19
C ILE A 143 -0.68 0.65 -6.67
N ILE A 144 0.13 1.57 -6.19
CA ILE A 144 0.60 1.60 -4.80
C ILE A 144 0.21 2.94 -4.19
N ASN A 145 -0.32 2.95 -2.97
CA ASN A 145 -0.38 4.20 -2.22
C ASN A 145 0.51 4.16 -0.99
N ALA A 146 1.04 5.31 -0.62
CA ALA A 146 1.94 5.47 0.51
C ALA A 146 1.78 6.84 1.15
N TYR A 147 1.95 6.89 2.48
CA TYR A 147 2.05 8.16 3.19
C TYR A 147 3.31 8.92 2.78
N TYR A 148 3.13 10.20 2.52
CA TYR A 148 4.22 11.13 2.28
C TYR A 148 3.77 12.54 2.66
N GLY A 149 4.12 12.98 3.85
CA GLY A 149 3.60 14.23 4.38
C GLY A 149 4.34 14.73 5.63
N ILE A 150 3.71 15.62 6.35
CA ILE A 150 4.25 16.31 7.52
C ILE A 150 3.42 16.12 8.80
N THR A 151 2.35 15.32 8.75
CA THR A 151 1.46 15.09 9.90
C THR A 151 2.18 14.44 11.07
N PHE A 152 3.10 13.50 10.80
CA PHE A 152 3.87 12.83 11.83
C PHE A 152 5.21 13.51 12.06
N ALA A 153 5.58 13.66 13.33
CA ALA A 153 6.86 14.24 13.74
C ALA A 153 8.06 13.40 13.25
N ASP A 154 9.20 14.06 13.12
CA ASP A 154 10.45 13.39 12.78
C ASP A 154 10.83 12.36 13.85
N SER A 155 11.16 11.16 13.39
CA SER A 155 11.68 10.05 14.17
C SER A 155 12.51 9.14 13.26
N GLU A 156 13.22 8.18 13.79
CA GLU A 156 13.95 7.20 12.98
C GLU A 156 13.00 6.47 12.02
N LEU A 157 11.84 6.06 12.52
CA LEU A 157 10.81 5.40 11.74
C LEU A 157 10.31 6.29 10.59
N THR A 158 9.97 7.55 10.88
CA THR A 158 9.49 8.50 9.88
C THR A 158 10.54 8.83 8.84
N LYS A 159 11.80 8.98 9.24
CA LYS A 159 12.93 9.22 8.31
C LYS A 159 13.16 8.02 7.39
N ARG A 160 13.14 6.80 7.95
CA ARG A 160 13.30 5.57 7.17
C ARG A 160 12.18 5.42 6.13
N GLU A 161 10.92 5.53 6.54
CA GLU A 161 9.80 5.39 5.61
C GLU A 161 9.82 6.45 4.51
N ARG A 162 10.19 7.70 4.84
CA ARG A 162 10.34 8.78 3.86
C ARG A 162 11.44 8.47 2.85
N THR A 163 12.62 8.07 3.33
CA THR A 163 13.74 7.70 2.46
C THR A 163 13.36 6.58 1.50
N LEU A 164 12.68 5.54 2.00
CA LEU A 164 12.29 4.41 1.16
C LEU A 164 11.11 4.75 0.24
N THR A 165 10.22 5.65 0.64
CA THR A 165 9.16 6.16 -0.24
C THR A 165 9.76 7.02 -1.36
N ASP A 166 10.76 7.86 -1.07
CA ASP A 166 11.51 8.60 -2.10
C ASP A 166 12.18 7.63 -3.09
N ALA A 167 12.80 6.56 -2.59
CA ALA A 167 13.40 5.54 -3.45
C ALA A 167 12.33 4.85 -4.34
N LEU A 168 11.16 4.55 -3.78
CA LEU A 168 10.04 3.98 -4.52
C LEU A 168 9.50 4.93 -5.59
N MET A 169 9.44 6.24 -5.29
CA MET A 169 9.11 7.27 -6.30
C MET A 169 10.08 7.23 -7.47
N GLY A 170 11.38 7.08 -7.19
CA GLY A 170 12.44 7.04 -8.21
C GLY A 170 12.37 5.85 -9.15
N VAL A 171 11.73 4.75 -8.75
CA VAL A 171 11.54 3.54 -9.58
C VAL A 171 10.10 3.36 -10.07
N SER A 172 9.23 4.33 -9.83
CA SER A 172 7.86 4.34 -10.33
C SER A 172 7.79 5.07 -11.68
N ASP A 173 6.98 4.53 -12.61
CA ASP A 173 6.76 5.15 -13.92
C ASP A 173 5.96 6.46 -13.79
N GLU A 174 5.11 6.52 -12.76
CA GLU A 174 4.32 7.71 -12.46
C GLU A 174 4.17 7.91 -10.95
N VAL A 175 4.21 9.15 -10.52
CA VAL A 175 3.95 9.55 -9.12
C VAL A 175 2.82 10.58 -9.13
N ILE A 176 1.68 10.18 -8.53
CA ILE A 176 0.54 11.07 -8.30
C ILE A 176 0.67 11.62 -6.87
N ARG A 177 0.87 12.93 -6.75
CA ARG A 177 0.92 13.61 -5.45
C ARG A 177 -0.46 14.16 -5.10
N MET A 178 -0.93 13.83 -3.88
CA MET A 178 -2.23 14.23 -3.35
C MET A 178 -2.10 15.37 -2.34
#